data_98693f7ab96b5e179fd493b69a4db682
#
_entry.id   98693f7ab96b5e179fd493b69a4db682
#
_cell.length_a   1.000
_cell.length_b   1.000
_cell.length_c   1.000
_cell.angle_alpha   90.00
_cell.angle_beta   90.00
_cell.angle_gamma   90.00
#
_symmetry.space_group_name_H-M   'P 1'
#
loop_
_entity.id
_entity.type
_entity.pdbx_description
1 polymer ?
#
loop_
_entity_poly.entity_id
_entity_poly.type
_entity_poly.pdbx_seq_one_letter_code
_entity_poly.pdbx_strand_id
1 'polypeptide(L)'
;AIGIELKATDASHLEKFRDALQSEHEIKIYHKNSTFGPQDNARFTFSSKHMHTILLSYYKSPNKTFEGHFPIDFVPEPLQRHFIRGFFDGDGSISMGISTMKEGNLYKFQLSFIGQKKTLETIEKLSEFSWNWSQRFPERNTDNWQIQNGRVNECLTFLDYMYHDATVFLDRKYQRYQAIISNRETYKAKARV
;
A
#
# COMPACT_ATOMS: atom_id res chain seq x y z
N ALA A 1 -13.36 -5.79 18.99
CA ALA A 1 -12.21 -6.49 18.42
C ALA A 1 -11.65 -5.70 17.23
N ILE A 2 -10.36 -5.79 17.01
CA ILE A 2 -9.65 -5.24 15.86
C ILE A 2 -9.11 -6.43 15.07
N GLY A 3 -9.31 -6.43 13.75
CA GLY A 3 -8.88 -7.53 12.90
C GLY A 3 -8.23 -7.05 11.62
N ILE A 4 -7.18 -7.76 11.20
CA ILE A 4 -6.50 -7.60 9.92
C ILE A 4 -6.59 -8.93 9.18
N GLU A 5 -6.97 -8.86 7.91
CA GLU A 5 -7.11 -10.03 7.04
C GLU A 5 -6.31 -9.80 5.75
N LEU A 6 -5.49 -10.79 5.39
CA LEU A 6 -4.68 -10.80 4.18
C LEU A 6 -4.81 -12.15 3.48
N LYS A 7 -4.30 -12.26 2.26
CA LYS A 7 -4.08 -13.57 1.65
C LYS A 7 -3.11 -14.41 2.49
N ALA A 8 -3.31 -15.71 2.56
CA ALA A 8 -2.42 -16.60 3.33
C ALA A 8 -0.96 -16.53 2.88
N THR A 9 -0.70 -16.20 1.61
CA THR A 9 0.66 -15.95 1.10
C THR A 9 1.37 -14.77 1.77
N ASP A 10 0.61 -13.86 2.37
CA ASP A 10 1.12 -12.67 3.08
C ASP A 10 1.02 -12.83 4.62
N ALA A 11 0.84 -14.06 5.13
CA ALA A 11 0.66 -14.33 6.57
C ALA A 11 1.85 -13.85 7.43
N SER A 12 3.08 -13.93 6.90
CA SER A 12 4.29 -13.41 7.55
C SER A 12 4.21 -11.92 7.90
N HIS A 13 3.42 -11.15 7.15
CA HIS A 13 3.19 -9.74 7.49
C HIS A 13 2.31 -9.58 8.75
N LEU A 14 1.33 -10.47 8.93
CA LEU A 14 0.53 -10.50 10.17
C LEU A 14 1.37 -10.91 11.39
N GLU A 15 2.36 -11.81 11.22
CA GLU A 15 3.30 -12.18 12.27
C GLU A 15 4.11 -10.97 12.74
N LYS A 16 4.69 -10.21 11.80
CA LYS A 16 5.41 -8.97 12.11
C LYS A 16 4.51 -7.96 12.87
N PHE A 17 3.24 -7.86 12.44
CA PHE A 17 2.29 -6.97 13.08
C PHE A 17 1.91 -7.45 14.49
N ARG A 18 1.67 -8.76 14.68
CA ARG A 18 1.42 -9.38 15.97
C ARG A 18 2.58 -9.12 16.93
N ASP A 19 3.82 -9.35 16.46
CA ASP A 19 5.02 -9.21 17.26
C ASP A 19 5.28 -7.74 17.64
N ALA A 20 5.03 -6.79 16.72
CA ALA A 20 5.07 -5.35 17.01
C ALA A 20 4.06 -4.91 18.07
N LEU A 21 2.91 -5.59 18.15
CA LEU A 21 1.90 -5.38 19.19
C LEU A 21 2.19 -6.17 20.49
N GLN A 22 3.26 -6.97 20.52
CA GLN A 22 3.58 -7.87 21.65
C GLN A 22 2.38 -8.76 22.02
N SER A 23 1.66 -9.26 21.00
CA SER A 23 0.42 -10.02 21.17
C SER A 23 0.66 -11.50 21.04
N GLU A 24 0.04 -12.30 21.90
CA GLU A 24 0.08 -13.76 21.86
C GLU A 24 -1.10 -14.37 21.07
N HIS A 25 -1.97 -13.52 20.49
CA HIS A 25 -3.13 -14.02 19.74
C HIS A 25 -2.70 -14.78 18.48
N GLU A 26 -3.38 -15.88 18.22
CA GLU A 26 -3.13 -16.75 17.09
C GLU A 26 -3.54 -16.08 15.75
N ILE A 27 -2.74 -16.32 14.71
CA ILE A 27 -3.09 -16.02 13.33
C ILE A 27 -3.81 -17.23 12.74
N LYS A 28 -5.07 -17.03 12.35
CA LYS A 28 -5.91 -18.11 11.80
C LYS A 28 -5.87 -18.09 10.27
N ILE A 29 -5.60 -19.26 9.69
CA ILE A 29 -5.70 -19.47 8.25
C ILE A 29 -7.02 -20.18 7.96
N TYR A 30 -7.75 -19.74 6.94
CA TYR A 30 -9.02 -20.31 6.57
C TYR A 30 -9.31 -20.13 5.08
N HIS A 31 -10.10 -21.03 4.55
CA HIS A 31 -10.53 -21.01 3.17
C HIS A 31 -11.72 -20.06 2.98
N LYS A 32 -11.67 -19.23 1.93
CA LYS A 32 -12.73 -18.29 1.58
C LYS A 32 -13.04 -18.37 0.10
N ASN A 33 -14.32 -18.53 -0.21
CA ASN A 33 -14.79 -18.33 -1.58
C ASN A 33 -14.96 -16.83 -1.85
N SER A 34 -14.24 -16.31 -2.82
CA SER A 34 -14.32 -14.91 -3.24
C SER A 34 -14.89 -14.82 -4.66
N THR A 35 -15.26 -13.61 -5.08
CA THR A 35 -15.67 -13.33 -6.47
C THR A 35 -14.56 -13.61 -7.49
N PHE A 36 -13.31 -13.73 -7.04
CA PHE A 36 -12.14 -14.07 -7.87
C PHE A 36 -11.75 -15.56 -7.77
N GLY A 37 -12.61 -16.40 -7.17
CA GLY A 37 -12.36 -17.81 -6.93
C GLY A 37 -11.98 -18.14 -5.48
N PRO A 38 -11.81 -19.43 -5.18
CA PRO A 38 -11.40 -19.88 -3.86
C PRO A 38 -9.98 -19.42 -3.54
N GLN A 39 -9.76 -18.95 -2.32
CA GLN A 39 -8.45 -18.53 -1.83
C GLN A 39 -8.32 -18.78 -0.33
N ASP A 40 -7.10 -19.00 0.12
CA ASP A 40 -6.78 -19.09 1.54
C ASP A 40 -6.42 -17.69 2.06
N ASN A 41 -7.01 -17.32 3.19
CA ASN A 41 -6.78 -16.08 3.90
C ASN A 41 -6.17 -16.35 5.27
N ALA A 42 -5.35 -15.42 5.73
CA ALA A 42 -4.84 -15.36 7.08
C ALA A 42 -5.49 -14.18 7.81
N ARG A 43 -5.90 -14.39 9.06
CA ARG A 43 -6.52 -13.36 9.89
C ARG A 43 -5.87 -13.31 11.26
N PHE A 44 -5.50 -12.11 11.66
CA PHE A 44 -5.09 -11.76 13.00
C PHE A 44 -6.18 -10.92 13.65
N THR A 45 -6.65 -11.32 14.82
CA THR A 45 -7.72 -10.60 15.56
C THR A 45 -7.35 -10.51 17.03
N PHE A 46 -7.45 -9.32 17.59
CA PHE A 46 -7.20 -9.07 19.01
C PHE A 46 -8.21 -8.08 19.58
N SER A 47 -8.28 -8.01 20.90
CA SER A 47 -9.21 -7.13 21.61
C SER A 47 -8.44 -6.13 22.46
N SER A 48 -8.61 -4.84 22.15
CA SER A 48 -8.13 -3.72 22.94
C SER A 48 -9.16 -2.61 22.92
N LYS A 49 -9.78 -2.36 24.06
CA LYS A 49 -10.77 -1.27 24.20
C LYS A 49 -10.11 0.08 23.92
N HIS A 50 -8.91 0.28 24.44
CA HIS A 50 -8.16 1.52 24.28
C HIS A 50 -7.84 1.80 22.80
N MET A 51 -7.21 0.86 22.10
CA MET A 51 -6.90 1.01 20.66
C MET A 51 -8.17 1.17 19.82
N HIS A 52 -9.20 0.40 20.12
CA HIS A 52 -10.47 0.50 19.40
C HIS A 52 -11.08 1.91 19.54
N THR A 53 -11.09 2.48 20.76
CA THR A 53 -11.60 3.84 20.99
C THR A 53 -10.78 4.89 20.25
N ILE A 54 -9.44 4.79 20.25
CA ILE A 54 -8.56 5.69 19.52
C ILE A 54 -8.78 5.57 18.01
N LEU A 55 -8.84 4.36 17.46
CA LEU A 55 -9.09 4.16 16.04
C LEU A 55 -10.45 4.74 15.61
N LEU A 56 -11.51 4.58 16.43
CA LEU A 56 -12.81 5.17 16.15
C LEU A 56 -12.82 6.70 16.24
N SER A 57 -11.94 7.31 17.05
CA SER A 57 -11.83 8.77 17.08
C SER A 57 -11.21 9.34 15.81
N TYR A 58 -10.35 8.58 15.13
CA TYR A 58 -9.78 8.94 13.84
C TYR A 58 -10.68 8.58 12.65
N TYR A 59 -11.34 7.43 12.73
CA TYR A 59 -12.28 6.95 11.71
C TYR A 59 -13.69 7.06 12.28
N LYS A 60 -14.43 8.10 11.92
CA LYS A 60 -15.77 8.39 12.42
C LYS A 60 -16.80 7.25 12.20
N SER A 61 -16.47 6.30 11.33
CA SER A 61 -17.30 5.15 10.97
C SER A 61 -16.49 3.88 10.81
N PRO A 62 -17.00 2.69 11.20
CA PRO A 62 -16.39 1.42 10.85
C PRO A 62 -16.41 1.14 9.33
N ASN A 63 -17.24 1.83 8.56
CA ASN A 63 -17.32 1.75 7.10
C ASN A 63 -16.33 2.72 6.44
N LYS A 64 -15.04 2.55 6.71
CA LYS A 64 -13.94 3.37 6.18
C LYS A 64 -13.93 3.51 4.65
N THR A 65 -14.60 2.62 3.93
CA THR A 65 -14.68 2.65 2.46
C THR A 65 -15.48 3.84 1.93
N PHE A 66 -16.44 4.35 2.70
CA PHE A 66 -17.33 5.43 2.25
C PHE A 66 -17.11 6.75 2.99
N GLU A 67 -16.54 6.71 4.19
CA GLU A 67 -16.37 7.90 5.04
C GLU A 67 -14.92 8.04 5.53
N GLY A 68 -13.99 7.31 4.91
CA GLY A 68 -12.60 7.24 5.34
C GLY A 68 -11.90 8.57 5.21
N HIS A 69 -11.61 9.20 6.34
CA HIS A 69 -10.63 10.27 6.42
C HIS A 69 -9.24 9.66 6.57
N PHE A 70 -8.29 10.09 5.77
CA PHE A 70 -6.88 9.72 5.93
C PHE A 70 -6.30 10.57 7.06
N PRO A 71 -6.14 10.02 8.29
CA PRO A 71 -5.89 10.82 9.49
C PRO A 71 -4.42 11.22 9.63
N ILE A 72 -3.75 11.59 8.54
CA ILE A 72 -2.31 11.90 8.53
C ILE A 72 -1.98 13.09 9.45
N ASP A 73 -2.89 14.05 9.56
CA ASP A 73 -2.71 15.24 10.38
C ASP A 73 -2.62 14.94 11.88
N PHE A 74 -3.11 13.76 12.30
CA PHE A 74 -3.01 13.28 13.69
C PHE A 74 -1.77 12.41 13.92
N VAL A 75 -1.03 12.07 12.86
CA VAL A 75 0.18 11.26 12.93
C VAL A 75 1.38 12.20 13.08
N PRO A 76 2.19 12.09 14.15
CA PRO A 76 3.42 12.86 14.28
C PRO A 76 4.30 12.73 13.02
N GLU A 77 4.87 13.84 12.57
CA GLU A 77 5.62 13.92 11.32
C GLU A 77 6.65 12.78 11.15
N PRO A 78 7.48 12.42 12.15
CA PRO A 78 8.43 11.32 12.00
C PRO A 78 7.79 9.94 11.75
N LEU A 79 6.50 9.78 12.10
CA LEU A 79 5.73 8.54 11.93
C LEU A 79 4.88 8.52 10.66
N GLN A 80 4.73 9.64 9.96
CA GLN A 80 3.89 9.73 8.76
C GLN A 80 4.36 8.77 7.67
N ARG A 81 5.67 8.60 7.47
CA ARG A 81 6.22 7.63 6.52
C ARG A 81 5.76 6.20 6.80
N HIS A 82 5.69 5.82 8.08
CA HIS A 82 5.24 4.49 8.48
C HIS A 82 3.74 4.30 8.28
N PHE A 83 2.96 5.35 8.49
CA PHE A 83 1.53 5.37 8.24
C PHE A 83 1.24 5.23 6.73
N ILE A 84 1.94 6.00 5.88
CA ILE A 84 1.82 5.92 4.42
C ILE A 84 2.26 4.54 3.92
N ARG A 85 3.34 3.97 4.48
CA ARG A 85 3.75 2.60 4.16
C ARG A 85 2.67 1.58 4.49
N GLY A 86 2.03 1.67 5.65
CA GLY A 86 0.91 0.79 6.01
C GLY A 86 -0.25 0.89 5.01
N PHE A 87 -0.59 2.10 4.57
CA PHE A 87 -1.58 2.31 3.50
C PHE A 87 -1.09 1.73 2.17
N PHE A 88 0.17 1.95 1.82
CA PHE A 88 0.80 1.37 0.64
C PHE A 88 0.76 -0.16 0.66
N ASP A 89 1.06 -0.78 1.79
CA ASP A 89 1.02 -2.24 1.94
C ASP A 89 -0.38 -2.83 1.73
N GLY A 90 -1.44 -2.10 2.12
CA GLY A 90 -2.83 -2.46 1.83
C GLY A 90 -3.20 -2.20 0.36
N ASP A 91 -3.22 -0.95 -0.04
CA ASP A 91 -3.89 -0.45 -1.25
C ASP A 91 -2.92 0.09 -2.32
N GLY A 92 -1.61 0.02 -2.09
CA GLY A 92 -0.60 0.40 -3.07
C GLY A 92 -0.13 -0.75 -3.95
N SER A 93 0.56 -0.44 -5.03
CA SER A 93 1.17 -1.43 -5.93
C SER A 93 2.48 -0.94 -6.54
N ILE A 94 3.43 -1.85 -6.65
CA ILE A 94 4.60 -1.73 -7.52
C ILE A 94 4.42 -2.74 -8.65
N SER A 95 4.31 -2.26 -9.88
CA SER A 95 4.28 -3.11 -11.05
C SER A 95 5.57 -2.93 -11.86
N MET A 96 6.10 -4.05 -12.32
CA MET A 96 7.28 -4.13 -13.16
C MET A 96 6.96 -5.01 -14.34
N GLY A 97 7.36 -4.60 -15.53
CA GLY A 97 7.09 -5.36 -16.74
C GLY A 97 8.11 -5.09 -17.82
N ILE A 98 8.14 -5.98 -18.80
CA ILE A 98 8.95 -5.85 -20.01
C ILE A 98 7.98 -5.90 -21.18
N SER A 99 8.01 -4.89 -22.04
CA SER A 99 7.33 -4.91 -23.33
C SER A 99 8.37 -5.09 -24.41
N THR A 100 8.24 -6.15 -25.22
CA THR A 100 9.08 -6.36 -26.37
C THR A 100 8.60 -5.46 -27.52
N MET A 101 9.47 -4.60 -28.01
CA MET A 101 9.25 -3.70 -29.13
C MET A 101 10.16 -4.11 -30.31
N LYS A 102 9.85 -3.63 -31.53
CA LYS A 102 10.73 -3.88 -32.69
C LYS A 102 12.18 -3.42 -32.47
N GLU A 103 12.36 -2.38 -31.65
CA GLU A 103 13.65 -1.75 -31.36
C GLU A 103 14.30 -2.27 -30.06
N GLY A 104 13.77 -3.34 -29.44
CA GLY A 104 14.28 -3.92 -28.21
C GLY A 104 13.27 -3.91 -27.05
N ASN A 105 13.72 -4.33 -25.87
CA ASN A 105 12.86 -4.44 -24.70
C ASN A 105 12.63 -3.08 -24.02
N LEU A 106 11.37 -2.73 -23.77
CA LEU A 106 10.98 -1.59 -22.94
C LEU A 106 10.68 -2.08 -21.53
N TYR A 107 11.48 -1.65 -20.57
CA TYR A 107 11.23 -1.91 -19.15
C TYR A 107 10.22 -0.89 -18.63
N LYS A 108 9.10 -1.39 -18.11
CA LYS A 108 8.04 -0.58 -17.53
C LYS A 108 8.07 -0.72 -16.02
N PHE A 109 7.96 0.40 -15.36
CA PHE A 109 7.80 0.49 -13.92
C PHE A 109 6.61 1.39 -13.62
N GLN A 110 5.85 1.07 -12.59
CA GLN A 110 4.74 1.89 -12.14
C GLN A 110 4.53 1.72 -10.63
N LEU A 111 4.56 2.83 -9.92
CA LEU A 111 4.09 2.95 -8.55
C LEU A 111 2.66 3.46 -8.59
N SER A 112 1.76 2.88 -7.80
CA SER A 112 0.37 3.34 -7.74
C SER A 112 -0.22 3.18 -6.35
N PHE A 113 -1.23 4.02 -6.06
CA PHE A 113 -2.09 3.93 -4.90
C PHE A 113 -3.55 3.98 -5.35
N ILE A 114 -4.41 3.29 -4.62
CA ILE A 114 -5.85 3.28 -4.82
C ILE A 114 -6.50 3.73 -3.53
N GLY A 115 -7.52 4.59 -3.63
CA GLY A 115 -8.22 5.08 -2.45
C GLY A 115 -9.21 6.19 -2.76
N GLN A 116 -9.71 6.82 -1.73
CA GLN A 116 -10.55 8.01 -1.86
C GLN A 116 -9.71 9.21 -2.35
N LYS A 117 -10.33 10.11 -3.09
CA LYS A 117 -9.67 11.27 -3.68
C LYS A 117 -8.88 12.07 -2.66
N LYS A 118 -9.48 12.42 -1.54
CA LYS A 118 -8.85 13.20 -0.46
C LYS A 118 -7.61 12.50 0.13
N THR A 119 -7.64 11.18 0.28
CA THR A 119 -6.49 10.39 0.73
C THR A 119 -5.34 10.50 -0.25
N LEU A 120 -5.64 10.33 -1.54
CA LEU A 120 -4.63 10.37 -2.60
C LEU A 120 -4.06 11.77 -2.81
N GLU A 121 -4.86 12.84 -2.66
CA GLU A 121 -4.39 14.23 -2.65
C GLU A 121 -3.35 14.48 -1.53
N THR A 122 -3.58 13.87 -0.36
CA THR A 122 -2.61 13.93 0.74
C THR A 122 -1.31 13.21 0.40
N ILE A 123 -1.39 12.03 -0.23
CA ILE A 123 -0.20 11.29 -0.68
C ILE A 123 0.56 12.06 -1.75
N GLU A 124 -0.14 12.66 -2.72
CA GLU A 124 0.47 13.51 -3.74
C GLU A 124 1.23 14.68 -3.12
N LYS A 125 0.60 15.39 -2.18
CA LYS A 125 1.25 16.49 -1.46
C LYS A 125 2.51 16.06 -0.72
N LEU A 126 2.48 14.91 -0.05
CA LEU A 126 3.62 14.39 0.72
C LEU A 126 4.74 13.81 -0.15
N SER A 127 4.44 13.41 -1.37
CA SER A 127 5.43 12.90 -2.32
C SER A 127 6.21 14.00 -3.03
N GLU A 128 5.68 15.24 -3.02
CA GLU A 128 6.28 16.44 -3.66
C GLU A 128 6.46 16.34 -5.17
N PHE A 129 5.74 15.44 -5.84
CA PHE A 129 5.69 15.33 -7.29
C PHE A 129 4.29 14.98 -7.82
N SER A 130 4.06 15.23 -9.11
CA SER A 130 2.75 15.02 -9.72
C SER A 130 2.50 13.57 -10.06
N TRP A 131 1.26 13.13 -9.88
CA TRP A 131 0.76 11.82 -10.22
C TRP A 131 -0.22 11.89 -11.40
N ASN A 132 -0.33 10.78 -12.14
CA ASN A 132 -1.40 10.60 -13.12
C ASN A 132 -2.63 10.07 -12.41
N TRP A 133 -3.72 10.82 -12.47
CA TRP A 133 -4.99 10.51 -11.82
C TRP A 133 -5.95 9.78 -12.74
N SER A 134 -6.66 8.80 -12.22
CA SER A 134 -7.78 8.15 -12.89
C SER A 134 -8.85 7.74 -11.88
N GLN A 135 -10.12 7.95 -12.25
CA GLN A 135 -11.25 7.45 -11.46
C GLN A 135 -11.49 5.98 -11.81
N ARG A 136 -11.64 5.15 -10.79
CA ARG A 136 -11.96 3.73 -10.96
C ARG A 136 -13.47 3.55 -10.90
N PHE A 137 -14.00 2.77 -11.84
CA PHE A 137 -15.44 2.48 -11.88
C PHE A 137 -16.33 3.73 -11.85
N PRO A 138 -16.13 4.70 -12.76
CA PRO A 138 -16.89 5.97 -12.77
C PRO A 138 -18.40 5.70 -12.90
N GLU A 139 -18.80 4.60 -13.52
CA GLU A 139 -20.19 4.16 -13.66
C GLU A 139 -20.88 3.82 -12.34
N ARG A 140 -20.12 3.57 -11.27
CA ARG A 140 -20.66 3.23 -9.94
C ARG A 140 -20.83 4.45 -9.03
N ASN A 141 -20.47 5.62 -9.52
CA ASN A 141 -20.49 6.88 -8.74
C ASN A 141 -19.84 6.75 -7.35
N THR A 142 -18.70 6.05 -7.29
CA THR A 142 -17.93 5.84 -6.06
C THR A 142 -16.73 6.79 -6.03
N ASP A 143 -16.37 7.27 -4.83
CA ASP A 143 -15.12 8.02 -4.61
C ASP A 143 -13.93 7.05 -4.56
N ASN A 144 -13.69 6.36 -5.67
CA ASN A 144 -12.61 5.38 -5.82
C ASN A 144 -11.68 5.84 -6.95
N TRP A 145 -10.49 6.27 -6.58
CA TRP A 145 -9.49 6.84 -7.46
C TRP A 145 -8.21 6.03 -7.44
N GLN A 146 -7.42 6.20 -8.47
CA GLN A 146 -6.05 5.70 -8.55
C GLN A 146 -5.13 6.83 -8.95
N ILE A 147 -3.99 6.91 -8.27
CA ILE A 147 -2.85 7.71 -8.71
C ILE A 147 -1.72 6.77 -9.10
N GLN A 148 -0.98 7.14 -10.14
CA GLN A 148 0.12 6.33 -10.65
C GLN A 148 1.25 7.20 -11.19
N ASN A 149 2.49 6.73 -10.99
CA ASN A 149 3.68 7.39 -11.51
C ASN A 149 4.67 6.33 -12.01
N GLY A 150 5.26 6.56 -13.20
CA GLY A 150 6.26 5.69 -13.82
C GLY A 150 7.67 6.30 -13.86
N ARG A 151 7.87 7.50 -13.28
CA ARG A 151 9.17 8.16 -13.23
C ARG A 151 10.01 7.54 -12.12
N VAL A 152 10.96 6.70 -12.51
CA VAL A 152 11.71 5.83 -11.59
C VAL A 152 12.39 6.61 -10.46
N ASN A 153 12.99 7.76 -10.74
CA ASN A 153 13.70 8.53 -9.71
C ASN A 153 12.74 9.08 -8.64
N GLU A 154 11.64 9.71 -9.05
CA GLU A 154 10.61 10.24 -8.14
C GLU A 154 10.02 9.10 -7.27
N CYS A 155 9.66 8.00 -7.92
CA CYS A 155 9.12 6.84 -7.22
C CYS A 155 10.11 6.21 -6.25
N LEU A 156 11.40 6.10 -6.61
CA LEU A 156 12.43 5.59 -5.71
C LEU A 156 12.61 6.50 -4.50
N THR A 157 12.65 7.82 -4.69
CA THR A 157 12.75 8.78 -3.57
C THR A 157 11.58 8.58 -2.58
N PHE A 158 10.36 8.38 -3.09
CA PHE A 158 9.20 8.17 -2.23
C PHE A 158 9.17 6.78 -1.59
N LEU A 159 9.62 5.75 -2.29
CA LEU A 159 9.80 4.42 -1.72
C LEU A 159 10.89 4.43 -0.63
N ASP A 160 12.02 5.11 -0.88
CA ASP A 160 13.08 5.31 0.12
C ASP A 160 12.52 5.99 1.37
N TYR A 161 11.72 7.05 1.22
CA TYR A 161 11.05 7.71 2.34
C TYR A 161 10.17 6.76 3.14
N MET A 162 9.36 5.93 2.46
CA MET A 162 8.46 4.98 3.13
C MET A 162 9.20 3.83 3.81
N TYR A 163 10.29 3.32 3.21
CA TYR A 163 11.00 2.14 3.68
C TYR A 163 12.21 2.43 4.56
N HIS A 164 12.63 3.68 4.67
CA HIS A 164 13.74 4.06 5.56
C HIS A 164 13.45 3.62 6.99
N ASP A 165 14.37 2.86 7.61
CA ASP A 165 14.27 2.26 8.95
C ASP A 165 12.99 1.44 9.20
N ALA A 166 12.37 0.92 8.15
CA ALA A 166 11.17 0.13 8.28
C ALA A 166 11.47 -1.27 8.80
N THR A 167 10.77 -1.67 9.85
CA THR A 167 10.83 -3.02 10.44
C THR A 167 9.60 -3.86 10.10
N VAL A 168 8.44 -3.21 9.91
CA VAL A 168 7.17 -3.88 9.54
C VAL A 168 6.75 -3.42 8.15
N PHE A 169 6.79 -4.31 7.19
CA PHE A 169 6.42 -4.08 5.79
C PHE A 169 6.03 -5.38 5.11
N LEU A 170 5.28 -5.27 4.00
CA LEU A 170 4.87 -6.40 3.18
C LEU A 170 6.02 -6.86 2.27
N ASP A 171 6.57 -8.07 2.54
CA ASP A 171 7.80 -8.58 1.93
C ASP A 171 7.78 -8.53 0.40
N ARG A 172 6.69 -8.97 -0.25
CA ARG A 172 6.59 -8.96 -1.72
C ARG A 172 6.69 -7.56 -2.34
N LYS A 173 6.27 -6.50 -1.64
CA LYS A 173 6.40 -5.12 -2.11
C LYS A 173 7.81 -4.60 -1.87
N TYR A 174 8.38 -4.92 -0.71
CA TYR A 174 9.76 -4.58 -0.41
C TYR A 174 10.75 -5.24 -1.38
N GLN A 175 10.55 -6.52 -1.70
CA GLN A 175 11.37 -7.23 -2.69
C GLN A 175 11.30 -6.58 -4.08
N ARG A 176 10.12 -6.12 -4.51
CA ARG A 176 9.99 -5.35 -5.77
C ARG A 176 10.73 -4.02 -5.72
N TYR A 177 10.66 -3.30 -4.61
CA TYR A 177 11.43 -2.08 -4.40
C TYR A 177 12.94 -2.36 -4.51
N GLN A 178 13.46 -3.39 -3.84
CA GLN A 178 14.86 -3.81 -3.93
C GLN A 178 15.26 -4.20 -5.38
N ALA A 179 14.39 -4.90 -6.08
CA ALA A 179 14.62 -5.27 -7.47
C ALA A 179 14.72 -4.04 -8.40
N ILE A 180 13.97 -2.97 -8.12
CA ILE A 180 14.06 -1.72 -8.89
C ILE A 180 15.38 -1.02 -8.61
N ILE A 181 15.83 -0.94 -7.35
CA ILE A 181 17.13 -0.36 -6.99
C ILE A 181 18.24 -1.08 -7.76
N SER A 182 18.27 -2.42 -7.70
CA SER A 182 19.27 -3.25 -8.35
C SER A 182 19.29 -3.11 -9.89
N ASN A 183 18.15 -2.79 -10.49
CA ASN A 183 17.98 -2.66 -11.94
C ASN A 183 17.74 -1.20 -12.38
N ARG A 184 18.06 -0.23 -11.53
CA ARG A 184 17.74 1.19 -11.72
C ARG A 184 18.15 1.73 -13.10
N GLU A 185 19.35 1.39 -13.56
CA GLU A 185 19.86 1.89 -14.84
C GLU A 185 19.08 1.31 -16.02
N THR A 186 18.61 0.09 -15.94
CA THR A 186 17.76 -0.56 -16.95
C THR A 186 16.42 0.17 -17.12
N TYR A 187 15.84 0.64 -16.03
CA TYR A 187 14.57 1.41 -16.05
C TYR A 187 14.77 2.88 -16.45
N LYS A 188 15.96 3.46 -16.19
CA LYS A 188 16.29 4.84 -16.58
C LYS A 188 16.61 4.99 -18.05
N ALA A 189 17.25 4.00 -18.66
CA ALA A 189 17.83 4.13 -20.00
C ALA A 189 16.79 4.43 -21.10
N LYS A 190 15.48 4.27 -20.82
CA LYS A 190 14.40 4.45 -21.81
C LYS A 190 13.41 5.58 -21.51
N ALA A 191 13.64 6.36 -20.45
CA ALA A 191 12.87 7.59 -20.19
C ALA A 191 13.39 8.79 -21.00
N ARG A 192 14.34 8.58 -21.91
CA ARG A 192 15.05 9.64 -22.67
C ARG A 192 14.80 9.57 -24.19
N VAL A 193 13.69 8.99 -24.63
CA VAL A 193 13.26 9.07 -26.04
C VAL A 193 11.91 9.75 -26.12
#